data_d290377bd8f82473cd77510cc9688c88
#
_entry.id   d290377bd8f82473cd77510cc9688c88
#
_cell.length_a   1.000
_cell.length_b   1.000
_cell.length_c   1.000
_cell.angle_alpha   90.00
_cell.angle_beta   90.00
_cell.angle_gamma   90.00
#
_symmetry.space_group_name_H-M   'P 1'
#
loop_
_entity.id
_entity.type
_entity.pdbx_description
1 polymer ?
#
loop_
_entity_poly.entity_id
_entity_poly.type
_entity_poly.pdbx_seq_one_letter_code
_entity_poly.pdbx_strand_id
1 'polypeptide(L)'
;MKYLFRATKRCEVSALSTILCTFSACFFLFSCNNNENAINKKDSAKNAMMPLVNSMQKRLQQFPDSTGLRLQYAFALDSVKMYKEALVQMDRLVANDTSNYGLLYTQGQIAEDAGDTTLALKSYSHAAALYESPDVLLALANLYAEMKNDRAILLCSRVKALGLGRDKDADCAFITGVYYARLHKGDDAIKYFNECIRNNYTYMDAYIEKGLVYFDEQQYQKALDVFQFASTVNNLYADAYYYMARCYEMMNKKDSAVLRFKQSLQLDPTMDEASVHLKQLGAE
;
A
#
# COMPACT_ATOMS: atom_id res chain seq x y z
N MET A 1 6.38 12.02 -15.13
CA MET A 1 5.29 12.05 -14.14
C MET A 1 5.61 11.01 -13.09
N LYS A 2 5.88 11.43 -11.86
CA LYS A 2 6.20 10.53 -10.75
C LYS A 2 4.87 10.14 -10.12
N TYR A 3 4.37 8.94 -10.43
CA TYR A 3 3.33 8.34 -9.61
C TYR A 3 3.99 7.87 -8.32
N LEU A 4 3.65 8.53 -7.22
CA LEU A 4 4.11 8.17 -5.89
C LEU A 4 3.51 6.81 -5.50
N PHE A 5 4.39 5.86 -5.30
CA PHE A 5 4.12 4.59 -4.67
C PHE A 5 3.32 4.79 -3.37
N ARG A 6 2.07 4.40 -3.36
CA ARG A 6 1.37 4.05 -2.14
C ARG A 6 1.44 2.52 -2.04
N ALA A 7 2.45 2.02 -1.35
CA ALA A 7 2.47 0.63 -0.95
C ALA A 7 1.23 0.37 -0.08
N THR A 8 0.25 -0.31 -0.65
CA THR A 8 -0.92 -0.74 0.11
C THR A 8 -0.47 -1.85 1.04
N LYS A 9 -0.38 -1.53 2.34
CA LYS A 9 -0.12 -2.53 3.37
C LYS A 9 -1.25 -3.55 3.39
N ARG A 10 -1.01 -4.74 2.88
CA ARG A 10 -1.79 -5.91 3.28
C ARG A 10 -1.38 -6.26 4.71
N CYS A 11 -2.12 -5.75 5.68
CA CYS A 11 -2.09 -6.26 7.04
C CYS A 11 -2.89 -7.57 7.07
N GLU A 12 -2.26 -8.71 6.77
CA GLU A 12 -2.75 -9.99 7.25
C GLU A 12 -2.35 -10.14 8.73
N VAL A 13 -3.17 -9.60 9.61
CA VAL A 13 -3.14 -9.99 11.01
C VAL A 13 -3.94 -11.28 11.11
N SER A 14 -3.22 -12.41 11.08
CA SER A 14 -3.78 -13.68 11.50
C SER A 14 -4.23 -13.58 12.97
N ALA A 15 -5.47 -13.99 13.17
CA ALA A 15 -6.21 -13.99 14.42
C ALA A 15 -5.39 -14.50 15.62
N LEU A 16 -5.39 -13.74 16.69
CA LEU A 16 -5.63 -14.27 18.07
C LEU A 16 -5.98 -13.11 19.00
N SER A 17 -7.12 -13.29 19.60
CA SER A 17 -7.52 -12.78 20.92
C SER A 17 -8.74 -11.87 20.92
N THR A 18 -9.88 -12.51 21.08
CA THR A 18 -11.12 -11.98 21.65
C THR A 18 -10.86 -11.42 23.06
N ILE A 19 -11.01 -10.12 23.23
CA ILE A 19 -11.38 -9.54 24.54
C ILE A 19 -12.54 -8.58 24.32
N LEU A 20 -13.66 -9.02 24.86
CA LEU A 20 -14.91 -8.31 25.03
C LEU A 20 -14.70 -7.11 25.96
N CYS A 21 -15.01 -5.90 25.51
CA CYS A 21 -15.32 -4.78 26.39
C CYS A 21 -16.44 -3.93 25.81
N THR A 22 -17.62 -4.13 26.39
CA THR A 22 -18.78 -3.24 26.29
C THR A 22 -18.45 -1.89 26.89
N PHE A 23 -18.60 -0.81 26.12
CA PHE A 23 -18.84 0.50 26.71
C PHE A 23 -19.85 1.32 25.90
N SER A 24 -20.79 1.78 26.68
CA SER A 24 -21.97 2.59 26.48
C SER A 24 -21.83 3.78 25.55
N ALA A 25 -22.91 4.05 24.83
CA ALA A 25 -23.16 5.22 24.01
C ALA A 25 -23.18 6.51 24.86
N CYS A 26 -22.46 7.53 24.39
CA CYS A 26 -22.77 8.94 24.67
C CYS A 26 -22.73 9.71 23.36
N PHE A 27 -23.92 10.09 22.89
CA PHE A 27 -24.13 11.07 21.83
C PHE A 27 -23.72 12.45 22.33
N PHE A 28 -22.74 13.04 21.71
CA PHE A 28 -22.54 14.49 21.74
C PHE A 28 -22.46 15.03 20.31
N LEU A 29 -23.50 15.78 19.97
CA LEU A 29 -23.53 16.66 18.81
C LEU A 29 -22.51 17.78 19.01
N PHE A 30 -21.50 17.85 18.16
CA PHE A 30 -20.71 19.06 18.00
C PHE A 30 -20.58 19.41 16.52
N SER A 31 -21.03 20.64 16.27
CA SER A 31 -21.07 21.36 15.00
C SER A 31 -19.66 21.74 14.53
N CYS A 32 -19.45 21.56 13.24
CA CYS A 32 -18.57 22.24 12.28
C CYS A 32 -17.37 23.07 12.78
N ASN A 33 -16.17 22.54 12.51
CA ASN A 33 -15.07 23.31 11.92
C ASN A 33 -14.11 22.34 11.18
N ASN A 34 -14.23 22.21 9.83
CA ASN A 34 -13.72 21.04 9.10
C ASN A 34 -12.28 21.16 8.57
N ASN A 35 -11.58 22.30 8.71
CA ASN A 35 -10.28 22.48 8.05
C ASN A 35 -9.04 22.32 8.95
N GLU A 36 -9.18 22.40 10.26
CA GLU A 36 -8.07 22.10 11.19
C GLU A 36 -7.95 20.61 11.54
N ASN A 37 -8.99 19.81 11.21
CA ASN A 37 -9.09 18.41 11.66
C ASN A 37 -8.28 17.41 10.80
N ALA A 38 -7.91 17.73 9.57
CA ALA A 38 -7.21 16.78 8.70
C ALA A 38 -5.71 16.71 9.01
N ILE A 39 -5.06 17.85 9.22
CA ILE A 39 -3.66 17.93 9.65
C ILE A 39 -3.49 17.30 11.04
N ASN A 40 -4.45 17.55 11.94
CA ASN A 40 -4.48 16.98 13.28
C ASN A 40 -4.65 15.44 13.29
N LYS A 41 -5.26 14.82 12.28
CA LYS A 41 -5.53 13.38 12.29
C LYS A 41 -4.33 12.54 11.84
N LYS A 42 -3.51 13.04 10.91
CA LYS A 42 -2.25 12.40 10.49
C LYS A 42 -1.22 12.44 11.62
N ASP A 43 -1.12 13.58 12.27
CA ASP A 43 -0.27 13.75 13.46
C ASP A 43 -0.84 12.99 14.67
N SER A 44 -2.17 12.84 14.78
CA SER A 44 -2.83 12.11 15.85
C SER A 44 -2.47 10.61 15.84
N ALA A 45 -2.48 9.94 14.70
CA ALA A 45 -2.11 8.52 14.61
C ALA A 45 -0.62 8.30 14.91
N LYS A 46 0.26 9.16 14.36
CA LYS A 46 1.69 9.17 14.67
C LYS A 46 1.92 9.48 16.16
N ASN A 47 1.25 10.50 16.69
CA ASN A 47 1.38 10.89 18.08
C ASN A 47 0.85 9.82 19.04
N ALA A 48 -0.20 9.06 18.67
CA ALA A 48 -0.72 7.95 19.46
C ALA A 48 0.28 6.77 19.56
N MET A 49 1.10 6.55 18.53
CA MET A 49 2.09 5.47 18.50
C MET A 49 3.47 5.88 19.04
N MET A 50 3.77 7.19 19.11
CA MET A 50 5.07 7.66 19.62
C MET A 50 5.38 7.24 21.07
N PRO A 51 4.43 7.18 22.02
CA PRO A 51 4.69 6.65 23.36
C PRO A 51 5.16 5.20 23.32
N LEU A 52 4.62 4.37 22.43
CA LEU A 52 5.06 2.98 22.24
C LEU A 52 6.50 2.92 21.70
N VAL A 53 6.80 3.71 20.67
CA VAL A 53 8.16 3.84 20.09
C VAL A 53 9.16 4.23 21.18
N ASN A 54 8.84 5.26 21.98
CA ASN A 54 9.71 5.73 23.07
C ASN A 54 9.88 4.68 24.19
N SER A 55 8.80 3.97 24.51
CA SER A 55 8.84 2.87 25.49
C SER A 55 9.75 1.73 25.02
N MET A 56 9.63 1.32 23.74
CA MET A 56 10.47 0.27 23.16
C MET A 56 11.92 0.71 23.08
N GLN A 57 12.20 1.98 22.74
CA GLN A 57 13.56 2.53 22.75
C GLN A 57 14.20 2.44 24.14
N LYS A 58 13.48 2.85 25.22
CA LYS A 58 13.97 2.76 26.60
C LYS A 58 14.23 1.32 27.02
N ARG A 59 13.33 0.39 26.67
CA ARG A 59 13.53 -1.03 26.97
C ARG A 59 14.73 -1.60 26.23
N LEU A 60 14.93 -1.21 24.97
CA LEU A 60 16.09 -1.66 24.19
C LEU A 60 17.41 -1.12 24.76
N GLN A 61 17.42 0.06 25.39
CA GLN A 61 18.59 0.58 26.12
C GLN A 61 18.92 -0.29 27.37
N GLN A 62 17.88 -0.83 28.02
CA GLN A 62 18.07 -1.74 29.18
C GLN A 62 18.48 -3.15 28.75
N PHE A 63 18.04 -3.61 27.58
CA PHE A 63 18.28 -4.95 27.04
C PHE A 63 18.81 -4.86 25.60
N PRO A 64 20.03 -4.34 25.40
CA PRO A 64 20.56 -4.02 24.05
C PRO A 64 20.75 -5.24 23.14
N ASP A 65 20.92 -6.43 23.73
CA ASP A 65 21.15 -7.68 22.98
C ASP A 65 19.86 -8.44 22.66
N SER A 66 18.70 -7.91 23.09
CA SER A 66 17.42 -8.55 22.82
C SER A 66 17.01 -8.39 21.35
N THR A 67 17.20 -9.45 20.57
CA THR A 67 16.82 -9.48 19.13
C THR A 67 15.31 -9.29 18.92
N GLY A 68 14.48 -9.95 19.75
CA GLY A 68 13.03 -9.82 19.68
C GLY A 68 12.54 -8.39 19.96
N LEU A 69 13.11 -7.73 20.98
CA LEU A 69 12.76 -6.36 21.31
C LEU A 69 13.22 -5.38 20.21
N ARG A 70 14.40 -5.61 19.63
CA ARG A 70 14.91 -4.82 18.52
C ARG A 70 14.01 -4.93 17.27
N LEU A 71 13.52 -6.13 16.97
CA LEU A 71 12.59 -6.36 15.87
C LEU A 71 11.25 -5.65 16.12
N GLN A 72 10.68 -5.76 17.33
CA GLN A 72 9.47 -5.03 17.71
C GLN A 72 9.66 -3.51 17.59
N TYR A 73 10.83 -3.00 17.97
CA TYR A 73 11.14 -1.59 17.85
C TYR A 73 11.26 -1.16 16.37
N ALA A 74 11.85 -1.98 15.50
CA ALA A 74 11.89 -1.72 14.06
C ALA A 74 10.47 -1.64 13.47
N PHE A 75 9.56 -2.56 13.81
CA PHE A 75 8.15 -2.50 13.39
C PHE A 75 7.41 -1.26 13.93
N ALA A 76 7.66 -0.87 15.18
CA ALA A 76 7.06 0.33 15.73
C ALA A 76 7.54 1.60 15.01
N LEU A 77 8.81 1.68 14.66
CA LEU A 77 9.39 2.77 13.87
C LEU A 77 8.79 2.81 12.45
N ASP A 78 8.69 1.65 11.80
CA ASP A 78 8.07 1.51 10.47
C ASP A 78 6.62 2.01 10.48
N SER A 79 5.83 1.61 11.49
CA SER A 79 4.41 1.99 11.61
C SER A 79 4.18 3.51 11.72
N VAL A 80 5.17 4.26 12.24
CA VAL A 80 5.16 5.73 12.30
C VAL A 80 5.96 6.38 11.16
N LYS A 81 6.36 5.60 10.15
CA LYS A 81 7.12 6.01 8.95
C LYS A 81 8.51 6.56 9.26
N MET A 82 9.11 6.14 10.36
CA MET A 82 10.51 6.40 10.71
C MET A 82 11.40 5.31 10.08
N TYR A 83 11.34 5.23 8.74
CA TYR A 83 11.94 4.13 7.97
C TYR A 83 13.46 4.05 8.12
N LYS A 84 14.16 5.19 8.15
CA LYS A 84 15.62 5.21 8.31
C LYS A 84 16.05 4.59 9.63
N GLU A 85 15.38 4.95 10.71
CA GLU A 85 15.65 4.42 12.04
C GLU A 85 15.26 2.95 12.14
N ALA A 86 14.15 2.54 11.48
CA ALA A 86 13.73 1.15 11.40
C ALA A 86 14.82 0.30 10.68
N LEU A 87 15.30 0.76 9.53
CA LEU A 87 16.36 0.07 8.77
C LEU A 87 17.66 -0.05 9.56
N VAL A 88 18.06 0.96 10.36
CA VAL A 88 19.21 0.85 11.27
C VAL A 88 19.04 -0.30 12.28
N GLN A 89 17.82 -0.55 12.77
CA GLN A 89 17.58 -1.69 13.67
C GLN A 89 17.62 -3.02 12.89
N MET A 90 17.07 -3.05 11.69
CA MET A 90 17.11 -4.24 10.83
C MET A 90 18.53 -4.60 10.40
N ASP A 91 19.36 -3.62 10.07
CA ASP A 91 20.78 -3.83 9.71
C ASP A 91 21.54 -4.56 10.85
N ARG A 92 21.30 -4.16 12.10
CA ARG A 92 21.91 -4.83 13.26
C ARG A 92 21.40 -6.26 13.43
N LEU A 93 20.11 -6.50 13.20
CA LEU A 93 19.52 -7.84 13.29
C LEU A 93 20.08 -8.76 12.20
N VAL A 94 20.11 -8.29 10.95
CA VAL A 94 20.64 -9.04 9.81
C VAL A 94 22.16 -9.26 9.95
N ALA A 95 22.93 -8.30 10.50
CA ALA A 95 24.35 -8.48 10.73
C ALA A 95 24.65 -9.57 11.78
N ASN A 96 23.76 -9.74 12.77
CA ASN A 96 23.90 -10.79 13.78
C ASN A 96 23.50 -12.18 13.27
N ASP A 97 22.55 -12.24 12.32
CA ASP A 97 22.09 -13.49 11.71
C ASP A 97 21.78 -13.28 10.22
N THR A 98 22.83 -13.43 9.42
CA THR A 98 22.78 -13.23 7.96
C THR A 98 22.01 -14.33 7.23
N SER A 99 21.73 -15.44 7.89
CA SER A 99 21.02 -16.60 7.31
C SER A 99 19.54 -16.60 7.69
N ASN A 100 19.05 -15.57 8.34
CA ASN A 100 17.65 -15.51 8.76
C ASN A 100 16.78 -14.94 7.66
N TYR A 101 16.07 -15.85 6.97
CA TYR A 101 15.12 -15.51 5.93
C TYR A 101 14.11 -14.43 6.37
N GLY A 102 13.52 -14.59 7.58
CA GLY A 102 12.49 -13.67 8.08
C GLY A 102 13.01 -12.25 8.29
N LEU A 103 14.24 -12.10 8.80
CA LEU A 103 14.87 -10.78 8.98
C LEU A 103 15.16 -10.12 7.64
N LEU A 104 15.68 -10.88 6.67
CA LEU A 104 15.96 -10.37 5.34
C LEU A 104 14.68 -9.97 4.61
N TYR A 105 13.62 -10.78 4.70
CA TYR A 105 12.32 -10.47 4.12
C TYR A 105 11.74 -9.19 4.73
N THR A 106 11.74 -9.07 6.06
CA THR A 106 11.29 -7.87 6.78
C THR A 106 12.10 -6.63 6.43
N GLN A 107 13.44 -6.77 6.32
CA GLN A 107 14.28 -5.66 5.88
C GLN A 107 13.89 -5.19 4.47
N GLY A 108 13.62 -6.13 3.58
CA GLY A 108 13.13 -5.84 2.23
C GLY A 108 11.80 -5.06 2.25
N GLN A 109 10.85 -5.46 3.08
CA GLN A 109 9.55 -4.78 3.22
C GLN A 109 9.72 -3.35 3.73
N ILE A 110 10.49 -3.13 4.79
CA ILE A 110 10.76 -1.78 5.33
C ILE A 110 11.52 -0.92 4.31
N ALA A 111 12.45 -1.51 3.54
CA ALA A 111 13.17 -0.81 2.49
C ALA A 111 12.23 -0.40 1.34
N GLU A 112 11.27 -1.25 0.98
CA GLU A 112 10.23 -0.93 0.00
C GLU A 112 9.33 0.21 0.50
N ASP A 113 8.86 0.16 1.75
CA ASP A 113 8.09 1.24 2.39
C ASP A 113 8.89 2.58 2.47
N ALA A 114 10.22 2.49 2.59
CA ALA A 114 11.13 3.63 2.57
C ALA A 114 11.40 4.17 1.15
N GLY A 115 10.99 3.45 0.10
CA GLY A 115 11.32 3.77 -1.29
C GLY A 115 12.77 3.42 -1.68
N ASP A 116 13.49 2.66 -0.84
CA ASP A 116 14.84 2.16 -1.15
C ASP A 116 14.76 0.84 -1.93
N THR A 117 14.44 0.97 -3.22
CA THR A 117 14.34 -0.17 -4.14
C THR A 117 15.61 -0.99 -4.21
N THR A 118 16.78 -0.36 -4.06
CA THR A 118 18.08 -1.06 -4.12
C THR A 118 18.24 -1.99 -2.94
N LEU A 119 17.98 -1.51 -1.73
CA LEU A 119 18.06 -2.32 -0.52
C LEU A 119 16.96 -3.39 -0.51
N ALA A 120 15.72 -3.04 -0.91
CA ALA A 120 14.62 -3.99 -1.02
C ALA A 120 14.99 -5.16 -1.95
N LEU A 121 15.47 -4.88 -3.16
CA LEU A 121 15.92 -5.89 -4.12
C LEU A 121 17.03 -6.78 -3.56
N LYS A 122 18.03 -6.18 -2.89
CA LYS A 122 19.13 -6.92 -2.25
C LYS A 122 18.62 -7.86 -1.17
N SER A 123 17.77 -7.36 -0.27
CA SER A 123 17.28 -8.11 0.88
C SER A 123 16.36 -9.25 0.45
N TYR A 124 15.41 -9.00 -0.46
CA TYR A 124 14.54 -10.05 -1.01
C TYR A 124 15.33 -11.08 -1.83
N SER A 125 16.34 -10.65 -2.62
CA SER A 125 17.17 -11.60 -3.38
C SER A 125 17.97 -12.50 -2.44
N HIS A 126 18.49 -11.98 -1.34
CA HIS A 126 19.17 -12.77 -0.33
C HIS A 126 18.19 -13.72 0.39
N ALA A 127 17.02 -13.25 0.77
CA ALA A 127 15.97 -14.09 1.36
C ALA A 127 15.57 -15.23 0.40
N ALA A 128 15.38 -14.94 -0.89
CA ALA A 128 15.06 -15.95 -1.89
C ALA A 128 16.16 -16.97 -2.10
N ALA A 129 17.44 -16.59 -1.96
CA ALA A 129 18.56 -17.51 -2.04
C ALA A 129 18.61 -18.50 -0.86
N LEU A 130 18.10 -18.09 0.31
CA LEU A 130 17.99 -18.98 1.47
C LEU A 130 16.74 -19.87 1.39
N TYR A 131 15.62 -19.29 1.02
CA TYR A 131 14.34 -19.99 0.90
C TYR A 131 13.42 -19.29 -0.10
N GLU A 132 13.09 -19.99 -1.18
CA GLU A 132 12.18 -19.49 -2.22
C GLU A 132 10.72 -19.61 -1.79
N SER A 133 10.29 -18.82 -0.82
CA SER A 133 8.86 -18.76 -0.49
C SER A 133 8.07 -18.05 -1.58
N PRO A 134 6.78 -18.40 -1.78
CA PRO A 134 5.91 -17.66 -2.69
C PRO A 134 5.89 -16.15 -2.44
N ASP A 135 5.90 -15.74 -1.17
CA ASP A 135 5.79 -14.34 -0.79
C ASP A 135 7.05 -13.53 -1.19
N VAL A 136 8.25 -14.09 -1.01
CA VAL A 136 9.47 -13.40 -1.46
C VAL A 136 9.59 -13.40 -2.98
N LEU A 137 9.13 -14.44 -3.66
CA LEU A 137 9.10 -14.46 -5.12
C LEU A 137 8.15 -13.40 -5.68
N LEU A 138 6.97 -13.23 -5.05
CA LEU A 138 6.00 -12.18 -5.42
C LEU A 138 6.53 -10.78 -5.11
N ALA A 139 7.19 -10.56 -3.96
CA ALA A 139 7.81 -9.29 -3.64
C ALA A 139 8.90 -8.91 -4.67
N LEU A 140 9.78 -9.85 -5.02
CA LEU A 140 10.76 -9.65 -6.09
C LEU A 140 10.11 -9.41 -7.46
N ALA A 141 9.06 -10.16 -7.77
CA ALA A 141 8.35 -10.01 -9.03
C ALA A 141 7.73 -8.61 -9.15
N ASN A 142 7.15 -8.10 -8.05
CA ASN A 142 6.58 -6.75 -8.00
C ASN A 142 7.65 -5.67 -8.25
N LEU A 143 8.80 -5.75 -7.57
CA LEU A 143 9.92 -4.82 -7.81
C LEU A 143 10.40 -4.89 -9.27
N TYR A 144 10.55 -6.10 -9.83
CA TYR A 144 10.94 -6.25 -11.22
C TYR A 144 9.89 -5.70 -12.20
N ALA A 145 8.60 -5.84 -11.89
CA ALA A 145 7.52 -5.29 -12.72
C ALA A 145 7.61 -3.76 -12.78
N GLU A 146 7.79 -3.10 -11.64
CA GLU A 146 7.99 -1.65 -11.56
C GLU A 146 9.25 -1.19 -12.31
N MET A 147 10.30 -2.00 -12.30
CA MET A 147 11.55 -1.77 -13.03
C MET A 147 11.45 -2.13 -14.53
N LYS A 148 10.28 -2.53 -15.02
CA LYS A 148 10.06 -2.99 -16.42
C LYS A 148 10.93 -4.19 -16.81
N ASN A 149 11.29 -5.04 -15.85
CA ASN A 149 12.14 -6.20 -16.03
C ASN A 149 11.28 -7.45 -16.17
N ASP A 150 11.49 -8.22 -17.22
CA ASP A 150 10.73 -9.43 -17.54
C ASP A 150 10.90 -10.59 -16.53
N ARG A 151 11.90 -10.51 -15.64
CA ARG A 151 12.00 -11.43 -14.50
C ARG A 151 10.72 -11.46 -13.64
N ALA A 152 9.92 -10.38 -13.64
CA ALA A 152 8.62 -10.35 -13.02
C ALA A 152 7.72 -11.50 -13.49
N ILE A 153 7.63 -11.69 -14.80
CA ILE A 153 6.81 -12.75 -15.41
C ILE A 153 7.36 -14.14 -15.07
N LEU A 154 8.69 -14.29 -15.11
CA LEU A 154 9.32 -15.58 -14.77
C LEU A 154 9.01 -15.99 -13.32
N LEU A 155 9.13 -15.05 -12.36
CA LEU A 155 8.85 -15.33 -10.95
C LEU A 155 7.36 -15.62 -10.72
N CYS A 156 6.46 -14.86 -11.33
CA CYS A 156 5.02 -15.14 -11.29
C CYS A 156 4.70 -16.54 -11.86
N SER A 157 5.35 -16.95 -12.96
CA SER A 157 5.18 -18.28 -13.53
C SER A 157 5.63 -19.38 -12.56
N ARG A 158 6.72 -19.17 -11.82
CA ARG A 158 7.19 -20.11 -10.79
C ARG A 158 6.19 -20.23 -9.64
N VAL A 159 5.63 -19.11 -9.15
CA VAL A 159 4.60 -19.13 -8.10
C VAL A 159 3.33 -19.82 -8.58
N LYS A 160 2.87 -19.56 -9.81
CA LYS A 160 1.71 -20.24 -10.39
C LYS A 160 1.91 -21.76 -10.51
N ALA A 161 3.12 -22.21 -10.85
CA ALA A 161 3.45 -23.63 -10.95
C ALA A 161 3.33 -24.38 -9.61
N LEU A 162 3.34 -23.69 -8.47
CA LEU A 162 3.12 -24.29 -7.16
C LEU A 162 1.66 -24.65 -6.87
N GLY A 163 0.70 -24.15 -7.67
CA GLY A 163 -0.73 -24.49 -7.53
C GLY A 163 -1.35 -24.04 -6.21
N LEU A 164 -0.97 -22.88 -5.70
CA LEU A 164 -1.35 -22.37 -4.37
C LEU A 164 -2.77 -21.78 -4.30
N GLY A 165 -3.51 -21.83 -5.41
CA GLY A 165 -4.89 -21.39 -5.47
C GLY A 165 -5.08 -19.96 -5.97
N ARG A 166 -6.35 -19.57 -6.06
CA ARG A 166 -6.79 -18.36 -6.77
C ARG A 166 -6.20 -17.05 -6.24
N ASP A 167 -5.96 -16.95 -4.94
CA ASP A 167 -5.41 -15.70 -4.37
C ASP A 167 -3.98 -15.46 -4.86
N LYS A 168 -3.13 -16.51 -4.88
CA LYS A 168 -1.77 -16.39 -5.43
C LYS A 168 -1.77 -16.20 -6.95
N ASP A 169 -2.75 -16.78 -7.66
CA ASP A 169 -2.96 -16.54 -9.08
C ASP A 169 -3.37 -15.07 -9.33
N ALA A 170 -4.18 -14.49 -8.44
CA ALA A 170 -4.54 -13.07 -8.49
C ALA A 170 -3.32 -12.17 -8.28
N ASP A 171 -2.46 -12.47 -7.29
CA ASP A 171 -1.22 -11.73 -7.05
C ASP A 171 -0.32 -11.75 -8.29
N CYS A 172 -0.12 -12.93 -8.89
CA CYS A 172 0.68 -13.09 -10.11
C CYS A 172 0.09 -12.34 -11.30
N ALA A 173 -1.24 -12.37 -11.46
CA ALA A 173 -1.92 -11.65 -12.52
C ALA A 173 -1.81 -10.13 -12.31
N PHE A 174 -1.99 -9.63 -11.08
CA PHE A 174 -1.79 -8.23 -10.75
C PHE A 174 -0.39 -7.74 -11.12
N ILE A 175 0.66 -8.42 -10.64
CA ILE A 175 2.06 -8.08 -10.90
C ILE A 175 2.38 -8.10 -12.40
N THR A 176 1.84 -9.09 -13.14
CA THR A 176 2.01 -9.16 -14.59
C THR A 176 1.30 -7.98 -15.28
N GLY A 177 0.11 -7.60 -14.79
CA GLY A 177 -0.60 -6.41 -15.25
C GLY A 177 0.20 -5.12 -15.04
N VAL A 178 0.78 -4.96 -13.85
CA VAL A 178 1.69 -3.84 -13.53
C VAL A 178 2.87 -3.79 -14.49
N TYR A 179 3.54 -4.91 -14.72
CA TYR A 179 4.64 -4.98 -15.68
C TYR A 179 4.26 -4.44 -17.06
N TYR A 180 3.12 -4.88 -17.61
CA TYR A 180 2.66 -4.41 -18.92
C TYR A 180 2.22 -2.94 -18.89
N ALA A 181 1.58 -2.49 -17.81
CA ALA A 181 1.21 -1.09 -17.63
C ALA A 181 2.46 -0.17 -17.65
N ARG A 182 3.52 -0.55 -16.92
CA ARG A 182 4.79 0.20 -16.92
C ARG A 182 5.49 0.20 -18.28
N LEU A 183 5.24 -0.80 -19.15
CA LEU A 183 5.69 -0.83 -20.54
C LEU A 183 4.78 -0.07 -21.50
N HIS A 184 3.72 0.58 -21.02
CA HIS A 184 2.68 1.24 -21.83
C HIS A 184 1.96 0.29 -22.82
N LYS A 185 1.83 -0.99 -22.44
CA LYS A 185 1.06 -2.01 -23.18
C LYS A 185 -0.32 -2.15 -22.57
N GLY A 186 -1.19 -1.15 -22.80
CA GLY A 186 -2.47 -1.03 -22.12
C GLY A 186 -3.38 -2.24 -22.25
N ASP A 187 -3.54 -2.78 -23.46
CA ASP A 187 -4.41 -3.96 -23.70
C ASP A 187 -3.94 -5.19 -22.92
N ASP A 188 -2.63 -5.45 -22.90
CA ASP A 188 -2.07 -6.55 -22.12
C ASP A 188 -2.26 -6.31 -20.61
N ALA A 189 -2.00 -5.10 -20.14
CA ALA A 189 -2.19 -4.73 -18.73
C ALA A 189 -3.65 -4.96 -18.30
N ILE A 190 -4.61 -4.45 -19.05
CA ILE A 190 -6.05 -4.62 -18.80
C ILE A 190 -6.45 -6.09 -18.77
N LYS A 191 -5.91 -6.90 -19.68
CA LYS A 191 -6.14 -8.36 -19.71
C LYS A 191 -5.74 -9.00 -18.39
N TYR A 192 -4.56 -8.69 -17.86
CA TYR A 192 -4.06 -9.28 -16.63
C TYR A 192 -4.74 -8.71 -15.38
N PHE A 193 -5.09 -7.43 -15.34
CA PHE A 193 -5.92 -6.88 -14.26
C PHE A 193 -7.32 -7.52 -14.24
N ASN A 194 -7.90 -7.81 -15.40
CA ASN A 194 -9.17 -8.57 -15.47
C ASN A 194 -8.99 -10.02 -14.98
N GLU A 195 -7.85 -10.67 -15.23
CA GLU A 195 -7.53 -11.99 -14.69
C GLU A 195 -7.41 -11.94 -13.16
N CYS A 196 -6.73 -10.93 -12.62
CA CYS A 196 -6.63 -10.68 -11.18
C CYS A 196 -8.02 -10.55 -10.55
N ILE A 197 -8.87 -9.68 -11.09
CA ILE A 197 -10.24 -9.44 -10.62
C ILE A 197 -11.11 -10.71 -10.68
N ARG A 198 -10.97 -11.53 -11.72
CA ARG A 198 -11.69 -12.83 -11.80
C ARG A 198 -11.25 -13.81 -10.72
N ASN A 199 -9.98 -13.80 -10.35
CA ASN A 199 -9.44 -14.65 -9.29
C ASN A 199 -9.80 -14.14 -7.90
N ASN A 200 -9.72 -12.83 -7.70
CA ASN A 200 -10.09 -12.16 -6.45
C ASN A 200 -10.80 -10.84 -6.76
N TYR A 201 -12.14 -10.87 -6.72
CA TYR A 201 -12.96 -9.70 -7.08
C TYR A 201 -12.83 -8.52 -6.08
N THR A 202 -12.31 -8.77 -4.89
CA THR A 202 -12.05 -7.72 -3.88
C THR A 202 -10.64 -7.13 -3.97
N TYR A 203 -9.86 -7.49 -4.98
CA TYR A 203 -8.52 -6.95 -5.18
C TYR A 203 -8.59 -5.50 -5.68
N MET A 204 -8.73 -4.56 -4.75
CA MET A 204 -9.00 -3.16 -5.06
C MET A 204 -7.94 -2.51 -5.96
N ASP A 205 -6.65 -2.83 -5.71
CA ASP A 205 -5.55 -2.25 -6.48
C ASP A 205 -5.61 -2.62 -7.97
N ALA A 206 -6.17 -3.78 -8.31
CA ALA A 206 -6.34 -4.18 -9.70
C ALA A 206 -7.36 -3.30 -10.44
N TYR A 207 -8.41 -2.81 -9.76
CA TYR A 207 -9.33 -1.84 -10.35
C TYR A 207 -8.66 -0.48 -10.52
N ILE A 208 -7.87 -0.04 -9.52
CA ILE A 208 -7.17 1.24 -9.61
C ILE A 208 -6.16 1.23 -10.75
N GLU A 209 -5.28 0.24 -10.80
CA GLU A 209 -4.28 0.15 -11.88
C GLU A 209 -4.94 0.02 -13.27
N LYS A 210 -6.03 -0.78 -13.39
CA LYS A 210 -6.80 -0.87 -14.63
C LYS A 210 -7.41 0.48 -15.03
N GLY A 211 -7.98 1.20 -14.07
CA GLY A 211 -8.55 2.53 -14.30
C GLY A 211 -7.48 3.54 -14.70
N LEU A 212 -6.28 3.45 -14.10
CA LEU A 212 -5.13 4.30 -14.44
C LEU A 212 -4.62 4.05 -15.86
N VAL A 213 -4.63 2.80 -16.34
CA VAL A 213 -4.30 2.51 -17.75
C VAL A 213 -5.23 3.28 -18.69
N TYR A 214 -6.55 3.22 -18.47
CA TYR A 214 -7.51 3.99 -19.28
C TYR A 214 -7.32 5.51 -19.13
N PHE A 215 -6.98 5.97 -17.92
CA PHE A 215 -6.74 7.38 -17.64
C PHE A 215 -5.52 7.90 -18.39
N ASP A 216 -4.42 7.16 -18.41
CA ASP A 216 -3.19 7.50 -19.12
C ASP A 216 -3.40 7.52 -20.65
N GLU A 217 -4.28 6.66 -21.15
CA GLU A 217 -4.73 6.66 -22.55
C GLU A 217 -5.77 7.76 -22.87
N GLN A 218 -6.06 8.65 -21.91
CA GLN A 218 -7.06 9.73 -22.00
C GLN A 218 -8.50 9.24 -22.22
N GLN A 219 -8.77 7.96 -21.94
CA GLN A 219 -10.09 7.36 -22.03
C GLN A 219 -10.85 7.58 -20.71
N TYR A 220 -11.02 8.86 -20.33
CA TYR A 220 -11.48 9.26 -18.99
C TYR A 220 -12.85 8.71 -18.62
N GLN A 221 -13.76 8.49 -19.58
CA GLN A 221 -15.05 7.88 -19.27
C GLN A 221 -14.88 6.40 -18.89
N LYS A 222 -14.06 5.63 -19.61
CA LYS A 222 -13.80 4.22 -19.25
C LYS A 222 -13.08 4.10 -17.91
N ALA A 223 -12.12 4.99 -17.64
CA ALA A 223 -11.46 5.07 -16.34
C ALA A 223 -12.49 5.33 -15.22
N LEU A 224 -13.37 6.31 -15.41
CA LEU A 224 -14.44 6.64 -14.48
C LEU A 224 -15.35 5.44 -14.21
N ASP A 225 -15.77 4.70 -15.24
CA ASP A 225 -16.63 3.52 -15.09
C ASP A 225 -15.95 2.43 -14.23
N VAL A 226 -14.62 2.22 -14.42
CA VAL A 226 -13.84 1.28 -13.60
C VAL A 226 -13.77 1.74 -12.14
N PHE A 227 -13.48 3.01 -11.87
CA PHE A 227 -13.40 3.54 -10.51
C PHE A 227 -14.77 3.58 -9.81
N GLN A 228 -15.84 3.87 -10.56
CA GLN A 228 -17.21 3.75 -10.05
C GLN A 228 -17.51 2.31 -9.64
N PHE A 229 -17.18 1.33 -10.48
CA PHE A 229 -17.37 -0.07 -10.15
C PHE A 229 -16.55 -0.46 -8.90
N ALA A 230 -15.28 -0.02 -8.81
CA ALA A 230 -14.45 -0.22 -7.62
C ALA A 230 -15.13 0.31 -6.33
N SER A 231 -15.76 1.49 -6.40
CA SER A 231 -16.51 2.04 -5.27
C SER A 231 -17.78 1.25 -4.90
N THR A 232 -18.31 0.41 -5.80
CA THR A 232 -19.40 -0.53 -5.46
C THR A 232 -18.89 -1.80 -4.80
N VAL A 233 -17.68 -2.24 -5.14
CA VAL A 233 -17.02 -3.40 -4.51
C VAL A 233 -16.60 -3.06 -3.08
N ASN A 234 -16.02 -1.87 -2.89
CA ASN A 234 -15.66 -1.33 -1.57
C ASN A 234 -15.97 0.16 -1.50
N ASN A 235 -17.07 0.51 -0.85
CA ASN A 235 -17.52 1.90 -0.72
C ASN A 235 -16.71 2.74 0.27
N LEU A 236 -15.78 2.13 1.01
CA LEU A 236 -14.86 2.81 1.93
C LEU A 236 -13.47 3.01 1.33
N TYR A 237 -13.26 2.65 0.07
CA TYR A 237 -11.96 2.77 -0.59
C TYR A 237 -11.76 4.19 -1.16
N ALA A 238 -11.05 5.02 -0.41
CA ALA A 238 -10.87 6.45 -0.68
C ALA A 238 -10.27 6.75 -2.06
N ASP A 239 -9.33 5.90 -2.52
CA ASP A 239 -8.65 6.07 -3.80
C ASP A 239 -9.62 5.98 -4.99
N ALA A 240 -10.66 5.14 -4.91
CA ALA A 240 -11.67 5.06 -5.97
C ALA A 240 -12.34 6.42 -6.19
N TYR A 241 -12.74 7.11 -5.11
CA TYR A 241 -13.36 8.44 -5.19
C TYR A 241 -12.37 9.50 -5.64
N TYR A 242 -11.12 9.43 -5.22
CA TYR A 242 -10.07 10.33 -5.68
C TYR A 242 -9.88 10.24 -7.20
N TYR A 243 -9.73 9.03 -7.73
CA TYR A 243 -9.54 8.86 -9.18
C TYR A 243 -10.82 9.14 -9.99
N MET A 244 -12.01 8.91 -9.43
CA MET A 244 -13.26 9.41 -10.04
C MET A 244 -13.23 10.94 -10.16
N ALA A 245 -12.80 11.64 -9.10
CA ALA A 245 -12.67 13.09 -9.12
C ALA A 245 -11.68 13.56 -10.19
N ARG A 246 -10.52 12.89 -10.31
CA ARG A 246 -9.52 13.17 -11.35
C ARG A 246 -10.10 12.97 -12.75
N CYS A 247 -10.90 11.93 -12.99
CA CYS A 247 -11.59 11.75 -14.27
C CYS A 247 -12.56 12.90 -14.56
N TYR A 248 -13.36 13.33 -13.58
CA TYR A 248 -14.26 14.46 -13.74
C TYR A 248 -13.53 15.77 -14.00
N GLU A 249 -12.40 16.00 -13.34
CA GLU A 249 -11.52 17.15 -13.57
C GLU A 249 -11.03 17.20 -15.01
N MET A 250 -10.50 16.06 -15.52
CA MET A 250 -10.04 15.97 -16.92
C MET A 250 -11.17 16.11 -17.94
N MET A 251 -12.40 15.83 -17.57
CA MET A 251 -13.61 16.05 -18.39
C MET A 251 -14.22 17.46 -18.18
N ASN A 252 -13.57 18.36 -17.45
CA ASN A 252 -14.05 19.71 -17.11
C ASN A 252 -15.38 19.74 -16.35
N LYS A 253 -15.71 18.67 -15.59
CA LYS A 253 -16.92 18.55 -14.75
C LYS A 253 -16.62 18.95 -13.31
N LYS A 254 -16.37 20.25 -13.10
CA LYS A 254 -15.86 20.81 -11.83
C LYS A 254 -16.68 20.38 -10.60
N ASP A 255 -18.01 20.52 -10.63
CA ASP A 255 -18.86 20.24 -9.46
C ASP A 255 -18.80 18.76 -9.06
N SER A 256 -18.78 17.87 -10.07
CA SER A 256 -18.62 16.43 -9.84
C SER A 256 -17.24 16.09 -9.27
N ALA A 257 -16.18 16.74 -9.77
CA ALA A 257 -14.81 16.55 -9.26
C ALA A 257 -14.73 16.96 -7.78
N VAL A 258 -15.24 18.16 -7.44
CA VAL A 258 -15.27 18.67 -6.05
C VAL A 258 -16.02 17.70 -5.13
N LEU A 259 -17.18 17.20 -5.56
CA LEU A 259 -17.95 16.24 -4.76
C LEU A 259 -17.13 14.98 -4.44
N ARG A 260 -16.46 14.41 -5.44
CA ARG A 260 -15.71 13.16 -5.26
C ARG A 260 -14.41 13.36 -4.48
N PHE A 261 -13.69 14.47 -4.65
CA PHE A 261 -12.55 14.79 -3.79
C PHE A 261 -12.97 14.94 -2.32
N LYS A 262 -14.10 15.60 -2.03
CA LYS A 262 -14.62 15.69 -0.66
C LYS A 262 -14.97 14.32 -0.08
N GLN A 263 -15.58 13.43 -0.87
CA GLN A 263 -15.84 12.05 -0.44
C GLN A 263 -14.57 11.28 -0.14
N SER A 264 -13.55 11.40 -0.98
CA SER A 264 -12.24 10.77 -0.74
C SER A 264 -11.63 11.25 0.59
N LEU A 265 -11.66 12.55 0.86
CA LEU A 265 -11.15 13.13 2.12
C LEU A 265 -11.98 12.77 3.36
N GLN A 266 -13.30 12.51 3.20
CA GLN A 266 -14.11 11.99 4.29
C GLN A 266 -13.67 10.59 4.70
N LEU A 267 -13.24 9.76 3.74
CA LEU A 267 -12.77 8.39 3.97
C LEU A 267 -11.30 8.36 4.41
N ASP A 268 -10.45 9.14 3.74
CA ASP A 268 -9.03 9.31 4.12
C ASP A 268 -8.68 10.81 4.25
N PRO A 269 -8.82 11.39 5.44
CA PRO A 269 -8.46 12.79 5.70
C PRO A 269 -6.97 13.09 5.50
N THR A 270 -6.13 12.09 5.32
CA THR A 270 -4.67 12.25 5.14
C THR A 270 -4.25 12.31 3.67
N MET A 271 -5.21 12.28 2.74
CA MET A 271 -4.96 12.35 1.30
C MET A 271 -4.69 13.81 0.88
N ASP A 272 -3.43 14.23 1.04
CA ASP A 272 -2.99 15.61 0.77
C ASP A 272 -3.26 16.01 -0.69
N GLU A 273 -3.15 15.06 -1.63
CA GLU A 273 -3.38 15.26 -3.06
C GLU A 273 -4.81 15.72 -3.36
N ALA A 274 -5.81 15.13 -2.70
CA ALA A 274 -7.20 15.53 -2.87
C ALA A 274 -7.44 16.95 -2.35
N SER A 275 -6.80 17.34 -1.24
CA SER A 275 -6.84 18.69 -0.71
C SER A 275 -6.22 19.71 -1.67
N VAL A 276 -5.10 19.38 -2.29
CA VAL A 276 -4.45 20.24 -3.30
C VAL A 276 -5.38 20.48 -4.49
N HIS A 277 -6.03 19.43 -5.02
CA HIS A 277 -6.96 19.56 -6.14
C HIS A 277 -8.19 20.40 -5.77
N LEU A 278 -8.75 20.24 -4.56
CA LEU A 278 -9.87 21.08 -4.10
C LEU A 278 -9.50 22.57 -4.06
N LYS A 279 -8.30 22.90 -3.56
CA LYS A 279 -7.79 24.29 -3.56
C LYS A 279 -7.67 24.84 -4.97
N GLN A 280 -7.10 24.07 -5.91
CA GLN A 280 -6.98 24.45 -7.32
C GLN A 280 -8.36 24.70 -7.97
N LEU A 281 -9.37 23.94 -7.57
CA LEU A 281 -10.75 24.11 -8.01
C LEU A 281 -11.49 25.24 -7.29
N GLY A 282 -10.89 25.90 -6.28
CA GLY A 282 -11.52 26.98 -5.50
C GLY A 282 -12.70 26.48 -4.66
N ALA A 283 -12.59 25.27 -4.07
CA ALA A 283 -13.67 24.59 -3.37
C ALA A 283 -13.24 24.11 -1.97
N GLU A 284 -12.53 24.98 -1.23
CA GLU A 284 -12.14 24.75 0.18
C GLU A 284 -13.33 24.58 1.13
#